data_5f96cb4cf42b0833d3b23f2004ac24c0
#
_entry.id   5f96cb4cf42b0833d3b23f2004ac24c0
#
_cell.length_a   1.000
_cell.length_b   1.000
_cell.length_c   1.000
_cell.angle_alpha   90.00
_cell.angle_beta   90.00
_cell.angle_gamma   90.00
#
_symmetry.space_group_name_H-M   'P 1'
#
loop_
_entity.id
_entity.type
_entity.pdbx_description
1 polymer ?
#
loop_
_entity_poly.entity_id
_entity_poly.type
_entity_poly.pdbx_seq_one_letter_code
_entity_poly.pdbx_strand_id
1 'polypeptide(L)'
;VLSSDITAIKEVAQKINEGSIVAIKGMGGFHLICDANNDKVVEKLRIRKSRLNKPFALMFKDINSIKNYTDLTQKEEEFLNSKEKPIVLVKKKKEFNLSQLIAPNINHLGCFIAYTALHHLLFRYLDNPIVATSANLKGEPIITSKDEIIEKLSNVVDFILDFNRDILNASDDSVIQIVDNNITKIRNARGYAPTAFSFENKSKKKILSLGANQKSTISLYFENNLILSPYIGDLNSLKSMEYFERTIETFKRFYDFEPEVIVCDKHPNYESTKFALKLKQTNPNLELVQ
;
A
#
# COMPACT_ATOMS: atom_id res chain seq x y z
N VAL A 1 1.32 22.95 16.23
CA VAL A 1 0.32 23.11 15.15
C VAL A 1 0.59 24.45 14.51
N LEU A 2 0.84 24.48 13.18
CA LEU A 2 1.09 25.72 12.43
C LEU A 2 -0.24 26.35 11.98
N SER A 3 -1.16 25.52 11.47
CA SER A 3 -2.49 25.93 11.01
C SER A 3 -3.50 24.79 11.08
N SER A 4 -4.78 25.08 10.92
CA SER A 4 -5.87 24.11 10.95
C SER A 4 -6.85 24.31 9.79
N ASP A 5 -7.74 23.34 9.61
CA ASP A 5 -8.83 23.38 8.65
C ASP A 5 -8.38 23.63 7.20
N ILE A 6 -9.16 24.41 6.45
CA ILE A 6 -8.87 24.72 5.05
C ILE A 6 -7.55 25.53 4.89
N THR A 7 -7.16 26.28 5.89
CA THR A 7 -5.90 27.02 5.89
C THR A 7 -4.72 26.08 5.89
N ALA A 8 -4.75 25.00 6.68
CA ALA A 8 -3.70 23.99 6.69
C ALA A 8 -3.55 23.31 5.31
N ILE A 9 -4.67 23.07 4.60
CA ILE A 9 -4.64 22.49 3.26
C ILE A 9 -3.97 23.45 2.26
N LYS A 10 -4.29 24.75 2.32
CA LYS A 10 -3.67 25.77 1.45
C LYS A 10 -2.18 25.90 1.72
N GLU A 11 -1.79 25.97 2.99
CA GLU A 11 -0.38 26.06 3.38
C GLU A 11 0.40 24.81 2.94
N VAL A 12 -0.17 23.62 3.11
CA VAL A 12 0.49 22.39 2.67
C VAL A 12 0.64 22.37 1.15
N ALA A 13 -0.37 22.77 0.37
CA ALA A 13 -0.24 22.89 -1.07
C ALA A 13 0.87 23.88 -1.46
N GLN A 14 0.93 25.02 -0.81
CA GLN A 14 2.02 26.00 -1.00
C GLN A 14 3.38 25.37 -0.69
N LYS A 15 3.53 24.66 0.45
CA LYS A 15 4.78 23.98 0.81
C LYS A 15 5.20 22.91 -0.19
N ILE A 16 4.25 22.17 -0.77
CA ILE A 16 4.54 21.21 -1.84
C ILE A 16 5.08 21.93 -3.09
N ASN A 17 4.44 23.03 -3.51
CA ASN A 17 4.89 23.87 -4.64
C ASN A 17 6.27 24.50 -4.38
N GLU A 18 6.61 24.82 -3.13
CA GLU A 18 7.92 25.31 -2.70
C GLU A 18 9.00 24.21 -2.64
N GLY A 19 8.67 22.93 -2.93
CA GLY A 19 9.62 21.81 -2.94
C GLY A 19 9.80 21.16 -1.57
N SER A 20 8.78 21.15 -0.74
CA SER A 20 8.78 20.41 0.52
C SER A 20 8.29 18.98 0.34
N ILE A 21 8.75 18.08 1.23
CA ILE A 21 8.23 16.72 1.40
C ILE A 21 7.23 16.75 2.57
N VAL A 22 5.99 16.35 2.31
CA VAL A 22 4.93 16.36 3.32
C VAL A 22 4.43 14.96 3.58
N ALA A 23 4.28 14.59 4.86
CA ALA A 23 3.53 13.39 5.24
C ALA A 23 2.03 13.75 5.34
N ILE A 24 1.18 13.05 4.58
CA ILE A 24 -0.28 13.25 4.61
C ILE A 24 -0.95 11.98 5.09
N LYS A 25 -1.83 12.11 6.09
CA LYS A 25 -2.63 10.99 6.57
C LYS A 25 -3.67 10.59 5.51
N GLY A 26 -3.62 9.34 5.09
CA GLY A 26 -4.58 8.73 4.17
C GLY A 26 -5.61 7.87 4.88
N MET A 27 -6.22 6.92 4.16
CA MET A 27 -7.19 5.96 4.74
C MET A 27 -6.49 4.79 5.45
N GLY A 28 -5.42 4.26 4.88
CA GLY A 28 -4.73 3.08 5.38
C GLY A 28 -3.35 3.36 6.00
N GLY A 29 -2.90 4.60 5.99
CA GLY A 29 -1.59 5.04 6.49
C GLY A 29 -1.23 6.41 5.96
N PHE A 30 -0.05 6.90 6.35
CA PHE A 30 0.49 8.15 5.82
C PHE A 30 1.18 7.95 4.48
N HIS A 31 1.04 8.90 3.58
CA HIS A 31 1.81 9.02 2.36
C HIS A 31 2.85 10.15 2.48
N LEU A 32 4.05 9.90 1.96
CA LEU A 32 5.01 10.96 1.69
C LEU A 32 4.72 11.51 0.30
N ILE A 33 4.48 12.80 0.22
CA ILE A 33 4.14 13.49 -1.03
C ILE A 33 5.08 14.64 -1.31
N CYS A 34 5.33 14.91 -2.59
CA CYS A 34 6.03 16.08 -3.09
C CYS A 34 5.63 16.35 -4.56
N ASP A 35 6.00 17.51 -5.10
CA ASP A 35 5.76 17.85 -6.51
C ASP A 35 6.51 16.89 -7.44
N ALA A 36 5.79 16.27 -8.36
CA ALA A 36 6.34 15.31 -9.32
C ALA A 36 7.15 16.00 -10.46
N ASN A 37 6.98 17.30 -10.69
CA ASN A 37 7.72 18.05 -11.69
C ASN A 37 9.07 18.57 -11.18
N ASN A 38 9.30 18.56 -9.88
CA ASN A 38 10.49 19.14 -9.27
C ASN A 38 11.56 18.07 -9.02
N ASP A 39 12.55 17.99 -9.92
CA ASP A 39 13.67 17.05 -9.83
C ASP A 39 14.38 17.09 -8.48
N LYS A 40 14.63 18.30 -7.94
CA LYS A 40 15.36 18.47 -6.69
C LYS A 40 14.62 17.85 -5.50
N VAL A 41 13.30 18.02 -5.42
CA VAL A 41 12.53 17.43 -4.31
C VAL A 41 12.34 15.93 -4.49
N VAL A 42 12.19 15.43 -5.71
CA VAL A 42 12.12 13.98 -5.98
C VAL A 42 13.45 13.31 -5.61
N GLU A 43 14.59 13.92 -5.96
CA GLU A 43 15.91 13.45 -5.55
C GLU A 43 16.08 13.48 -4.03
N LYS A 44 15.72 14.60 -3.38
CA LYS A 44 15.71 14.76 -1.92
C LYS A 44 14.91 13.65 -1.24
N LEU A 45 13.71 13.33 -1.76
CA LEU A 45 12.86 12.24 -1.24
C LEU A 45 13.55 10.88 -1.42
N ARG A 46 14.19 10.61 -2.57
CA ARG A 46 14.94 9.37 -2.81
C ARG A 46 16.06 9.17 -1.81
N ILE A 47 16.86 10.20 -1.62
CA ILE A 47 18.00 10.17 -0.69
C ILE A 47 17.50 9.94 0.75
N ARG A 48 16.58 10.79 1.23
CA ARG A 48 16.07 10.74 2.60
C ARG A 48 15.35 9.41 2.92
N LYS A 49 14.63 8.84 1.93
CA LYS A 49 13.93 7.55 2.07
C LYS A 49 14.82 6.33 1.79
N SER A 50 16.09 6.53 1.41
CA SER A 50 17.01 5.46 0.98
C SER A 50 16.40 4.56 -0.13
N ARG A 51 15.69 5.21 -1.09
CA ARG A 51 14.94 4.54 -2.15
C ARG A 51 15.50 4.92 -3.52
N LEU A 52 16.70 4.40 -3.84
CA LEU A 52 17.46 4.84 -5.03
C LEU A 52 16.77 4.50 -6.36
N ASN A 53 16.27 3.28 -6.55
CA ASN A 53 15.82 2.79 -7.86
C ASN A 53 14.32 2.44 -7.92
N LYS A 54 13.69 2.05 -6.81
CA LYS A 54 12.27 1.63 -6.81
C LYS A 54 11.38 2.79 -7.26
N PRO A 55 10.48 2.60 -8.27
CA PRO A 55 9.61 3.67 -8.76
C PRO A 55 8.71 4.26 -7.67
N PHE A 56 8.39 5.53 -7.81
CA PHE A 56 7.33 6.18 -7.05
C PHE A 56 6.01 6.09 -7.80
N ALA A 57 4.91 5.96 -7.07
CA ALA A 57 3.58 6.16 -7.63
C ALA A 57 3.25 7.65 -7.68
N LEU A 58 2.40 8.01 -8.62
CA LEU A 58 1.91 9.36 -8.85
C LEU A 58 0.43 9.45 -8.58
N MET A 59 0.03 10.39 -7.76
CA MET A 59 -1.38 10.76 -7.58
C MET A 59 -1.73 11.92 -8.50
N PHE A 60 -2.87 11.79 -9.16
CA PHE A 60 -3.41 12.75 -10.11
C PHE A 60 -4.77 13.27 -9.64
N LYS A 61 -5.11 14.47 -10.08
CA LYS A 61 -6.42 15.08 -9.84
C LYS A 61 -7.54 14.26 -10.47
N ASP A 62 -7.37 13.88 -11.73
CA ASP A 62 -8.35 13.21 -12.57
C ASP A 62 -7.70 12.42 -13.71
N ILE A 63 -8.53 11.71 -14.50
CA ILE A 63 -8.07 10.91 -15.63
C ILE A 63 -7.46 11.75 -16.76
N ASN A 64 -7.96 12.96 -16.99
CA ASN A 64 -7.47 13.83 -18.06
C ASN A 64 -6.03 14.27 -17.77
N SER A 65 -5.72 14.55 -16.51
CA SER A 65 -4.35 14.88 -16.10
C SER A 65 -3.38 13.71 -16.29
N ILE A 66 -3.81 12.44 -16.12
CA ILE A 66 -2.98 11.25 -16.41
C ILE A 66 -2.70 11.15 -17.93
N LYS A 67 -3.68 11.41 -18.78
CA LYS A 67 -3.55 11.35 -20.25
C LYS A 67 -2.49 12.29 -20.82
N ASN A 68 -2.11 13.32 -20.10
CA ASN A 68 -1.02 14.21 -20.52
C ASN A 68 0.33 13.50 -20.52
N TYR A 69 0.53 12.48 -19.69
CA TYR A 69 1.81 11.83 -19.44
C TYR A 69 1.88 10.36 -19.86
N THR A 70 0.74 9.75 -20.19
CA THR A 70 0.63 8.31 -20.43
C THR A 70 -0.23 7.97 -21.63
N ASP A 71 0.03 6.81 -22.25
CA ASP A 71 -0.78 6.21 -23.28
C ASP A 71 -1.77 5.22 -22.64
N LEU A 72 -2.93 5.70 -22.20
CA LEU A 72 -3.95 4.89 -21.54
C LEU A 72 -4.76 4.06 -22.53
N THR A 73 -4.94 2.78 -22.22
CA THR A 73 -5.99 1.94 -22.81
C THR A 73 -7.33 2.22 -22.12
N GLN A 74 -8.44 1.90 -22.81
CA GLN A 74 -9.77 2.03 -22.23
C GLN A 74 -9.91 1.28 -20.91
N LYS A 75 -9.33 0.08 -20.81
CA LYS A 75 -9.40 -0.76 -19.63
C LYS A 75 -8.60 -0.19 -18.45
N GLU A 76 -7.45 0.42 -18.70
CA GLU A 76 -6.69 1.14 -17.67
C GLU A 76 -7.48 2.34 -17.15
N GLU A 77 -8.19 3.08 -18.03
CA GLU A 77 -9.07 4.17 -17.63
C GLU A 77 -10.23 3.69 -16.74
N GLU A 78 -10.85 2.54 -17.06
CA GLU A 78 -11.91 1.93 -16.28
C GLU A 78 -11.44 1.64 -14.85
N PHE A 79 -10.26 1.02 -14.69
CA PHE A 79 -9.71 0.72 -13.37
C PHE A 79 -9.25 1.96 -12.60
N LEU A 80 -8.65 2.95 -13.26
CA LEU A 80 -8.29 4.24 -12.64
C LEU A 80 -9.52 4.96 -12.09
N ASN A 81 -10.67 4.84 -12.79
CA ASN A 81 -11.95 5.44 -12.39
C ASN A 81 -12.79 4.54 -11.48
N SER A 82 -12.41 3.27 -11.28
CA SER A 82 -13.14 2.35 -10.42
C SER A 82 -13.22 2.84 -8.96
N LYS A 83 -14.15 2.29 -8.19
CA LYS A 83 -14.33 2.64 -6.77
C LYS A 83 -13.11 2.27 -5.90
N GLU A 84 -12.34 1.28 -6.33
CA GLU A 84 -11.13 0.80 -5.67
C GLU A 84 -9.97 1.79 -5.78
N LYS A 85 -9.95 2.63 -6.86
CA LYS A 85 -8.89 3.62 -7.11
C LYS A 85 -7.48 3.04 -6.90
N PRO A 86 -7.11 1.93 -7.58
CA PRO A 86 -5.80 1.33 -7.43
C PRO A 86 -4.69 2.17 -8.08
N ILE A 87 -3.46 1.85 -7.73
CA ILE A 87 -2.31 2.24 -8.55
C ILE A 87 -2.29 1.33 -9.79
N VAL A 88 -2.46 1.93 -10.97
CA VAL A 88 -2.37 1.22 -12.26
C VAL A 88 -1.02 1.49 -12.89
N LEU A 89 -0.32 0.43 -13.30
CA LEU A 89 0.93 0.55 -14.04
C LEU A 89 0.61 0.80 -15.51
N VAL A 90 0.90 2.02 -15.98
CA VAL A 90 0.56 2.49 -17.32
C VAL A 90 1.81 2.92 -18.10
N LYS A 91 1.78 2.81 -19.42
CA LYS A 91 2.91 3.14 -20.29
C LYS A 91 3.12 4.65 -20.35
N LYS A 92 4.38 5.10 -20.20
CA LYS A 92 4.79 6.49 -20.39
C LYS A 92 4.64 6.90 -21.86
N LYS A 93 4.26 8.16 -22.11
CA LYS A 93 4.47 8.79 -23.42
C LYS A 93 5.96 8.98 -23.71
N LYS A 94 6.32 9.10 -24.99
CA LYS A 94 7.69 9.40 -25.41
C LYS A 94 8.13 10.78 -24.91
N GLU A 95 7.28 11.77 -25.01
CA GLU A 95 7.48 13.10 -24.44
C GLU A 95 6.89 13.10 -23.03
N PHE A 96 7.74 13.12 -22.05
CA PHE A 96 7.40 12.98 -20.63
C PHE A 96 8.02 14.13 -19.85
N ASN A 97 7.19 15.06 -19.38
CA ASN A 97 7.60 16.31 -18.75
C ASN A 97 7.62 16.27 -17.21
N LEU A 98 7.64 15.06 -16.61
CA LEU A 98 7.82 14.89 -15.17
C LEU A 98 9.27 14.51 -14.87
N SER A 99 9.66 14.60 -13.61
CA SER A 99 10.97 14.18 -13.17
C SER A 99 11.31 12.75 -13.63
N GLN A 100 12.43 12.58 -14.32
CA GLN A 100 12.93 11.26 -14.73
C GLN A 100 13.26 10.36 -13.54
N LEU A 101 13.48 10.97 -12.38
CA LEU A 101 13.73 10.27 -11.12
C LEU A 101 12.50 9.57 -10.55
N ILE A 102 11.27 9.78 -11.06
CA ILE A 102 10.05 9.10 -10.59
C ILE A 102 10.11 7.60 -10.86
N ALA A 103 10.50 7.22 -12.08
CA ALA A 103 10.60 5.82 -12.49
C ALA A 103 11.84 5.63 -13.40
N PRO A 104 13.05 5.65 -12.80
CA PRO A 104 14.29 5.57 -13.56
C PRO A 104 14.40 4.23 -14.30
N ASN A 105 14.76 4.28 -15.58
CA ASN A 105 14.97 3.12 -16.46
C ASN A 105 13.74 2.20 -16.63
N ILE A 106 12.52 2.72 -16.38
CA ILE A 106 11.28 1.96 -16.53
C ILE A 106 10.32 2.73 -17.43
N ASN A 107 9.67 2.02 -18.36
CA ASN A 107 8.73 2.59 -19.33
C ASN A 107 7.30 2.71 -18.81
N HIS A 108 7.06 2.42 -17.54
CA HIS A 108 5.75 2.49 -16.91
C HIS A 108 5.77 3.44 -15.71
N LEU A 109 4.62 4.07 -15.47
CA LEU A 109 4.32 4.83 -14.28
C LEU A 109 3.25 4.11 -13.46
N GLY A 110 3.36 4.14 -12.14
CA GLY A 110 2.26 3.80 -11.26
C GLY A 110 1.38 5.03 -11.06
N CYS A 111 0.21 5.07 -11.67
CA CYS A 111 -0.72 6.20 -11.60
C CYS A 111 -1.96 5.84 -10.82
N PHE A 112 -2.49 6.76 -10.03
CA PHE A 112 -3.79 6.65 -9.38
C PHE A 112 -4.43 8.02 -9.21
N ILE A 113 -5.75 8.05 -9.05
CA ILE A 113 -6.54 9.27 -8.91
C ILE A 113 -6.78 9.55 -7.42
N ALA A 114 -6.85 10.83 -7.06
CA ALA A 114 -7.31 11.29 -5.75
C ALA A 114 -8.59 10.55 -5.31
N TYR A 115 -8.58 9.98 -4.10
CA TYR A 115 -9.68 9.11 -3.62
C TYR A 115 -10.22 9.48 -2.23
N THR A 116 -9.65 10.50 -1.59
CA THR A 116 -10.17 11.03 -0.32
C THR A 116 -10.62 12.48 -0.48
N ALA A 117 -11.51 12.94 0.38
CA ALA A 117 -11.90 14.36 0.42
C ALA A 117 -10.68 15.28 0.58
N LEU A 118 -9.72 14.88 1.42
CA LEU A 118 -8.47 15.63 1.64
C LEU A 118 -7.66 15.75 0.34
N HIS A 119 -7.51 14.65 -0.42
CA HIS A 119 -6.81 14.68 -1.71
C HIS A 119 -7.49 15.63 -2.71
N HIS A 120 -8.84 15.57 -2.82
CA HIS A 120 -9.57 16.45 -3.70
C HIS A 120 -9.47 17.92 -3.30
N LEU A 121 -9.49 18.22 -2.00
CA LEU A 121 -9.29 19.57 -1.49
C LEU A 121 -7.86 20.07 -1.77
N LEU A 122 -6.86 19.23 -1.63
CA LEU A 122 -5.47 19.55 -1.93
C LEU A 122 -5.28 19.90 -3.41
N PHE A 123 -5.86 19.12 -4.31
CA PHE A 123 -5.83 19.37 -5.77
C PHE A 123 -6.65 20.60 -6.24
N ARG A 124 -7.33 21.33 -5.35
CA ARG A 124 -7.83 22.68 -5.65
C ARG A 124 -6.72 23.73 -5.68
N TYR A 125 -5.58 23.42 -5.07
CA TYR A 125 -4.43 24.32 -4.92
C TYR A 125 -3.15 23.78 -5.53
N LEU A 126 -3.20 22.59 -6.15
CA LEU A 126 -2.11 21.95 -6.86
C LEU A 126 -2.49 21.73 -8.32
N ASP A 127 -1.67 22.22 -9.23
CA ASP A 127 -1.85 22.03 -10.68
C ASP A 127 -1.12 20.79 -11.19
N ASN A 128 -0.01 20.44 -10.55
CA ASN A 128 0.85 19.31 -10.93
C ASN A 128 0.44 18.00 -10.24
N PRO A 129 0.71 16.85 -10.86
CA PRO A 129 0.65 15.58 -10.14
C PRO A 129 1.69 15.56 -9.02
N ILE A 130 1.41 14.77 -8.00
CA ILE A 130 2.30 14.60 -6.87
C ILE A 130 2.85 13.18 -6.81
N VAL A 131 4.11 13.05 -6.43
CA VAL A 131 4.62 11.77 -5.91
C VAL A 131 3.81 11.40 -4.68
N ALA A 132 3.37 10.15 -4.59
CA ALA A 132 2.74 9.62 -3.38
C ALA A 132 3.30 8.23 -3.08
N THR A 133 4.03 8.11 -2.00
CA THR A 133 4.61 6.83 -1.56
C THR A 133 4.29 6.58 -0.09
N SER A 134 4.14 5.30 0.31
CA SER A 134 3.89 4.93 1.71
C SER A 134 4.93 5.55 2.64
N ALA A 135 4.49 6.10 3.76
CA ALA A 135 5.36 6.54 4.83
C ALA A 135 5.74 5.32 5.67
N ASN A 136 6.96 4.83 5.50
CA ASN A 136 7.51 3.69 6.24
C ASN A 136 9.02 3.65 6.11
N LEU A 137 9.69 2.98 7.04
CA LEU A 137 11.05 2.53 6.84
C LEU A 137 11.09 1.34 5.87
N LYS A 138 12.26 1.07 5.30
CA LYS A 138 12.41 -0.04 4.34
C LYS A 138 12.08 -1.38 4.99
N GLY A 139 11.11 -2.10 4.43
CA GLY A 139 10.67 -3.41 4.92
C GLY A 139 9.68 -3.36 6.09
N GLU A 140 9.27 -2.18 6.55
CA GLU A 140 8.22 -2.03 7.56
C GLU A 140 6.85 -1.75 6.92
N PRO A 141 5.74 -2.02 7.62
CA PRO A 141 4.40 -1.61 7.22
C PRO A 141 4.27 -0.08 7.14
N ILE A 142 3.23 0.37 6.45
CA ILE A 142 2.89 1.79 6.37
C ILE A 142 2.54 2.33 7.78
N ILE A 143 3.09 3.49 8.13
CA ILE A 143 2.86 4.16 9.41
C ILE A 143 1.44 4.74 9.46
N THR A 144 0.76 4.57 10.60
CA THR A 144 -0.63 4.99 10.80
C THR A 144 -0.81 6.12 11.80
N SER A 145 0.20 6.43 12.61
CA SER A 145 0.15 7.49 13.62
C SER A 145 1.12 8.65 13.33
N LYS A 146 0.71 9.85 13.69
CA LYS A 146 1.55 11.05 13.58
C LYS A 146 2.81 10.93 14.45
N ASP A 147 2.69 10.39 15.65
CA ASP A 147 3.81 10.29 16.59
C ASP A 147 4.89 9.35 16.05
N GLU A 148 4.50 8.26 15.38
CA GLU A 148 5.46 7.38 14.71
C GLU A 148 6.11 8.04 13.47
N ILE A 149 5.41 8.93 12.75
CA ILE A 149 6.04 9.76 11.70
C ILE A 149 7.11 10.67 12.30
N ILE A 150 6.81 11.33 13.42
CA ILE A 150 7.77 12.21 14.10
C ILE A 150 8.98 11.42 14.58
N GLU A 151 8.75 10.27 15.20
CA GLU A 151 9.82 9.42 15.72
C GLU A 151 10.74 8.88 14.62
N LYS A 152 10.16 8.32 13.54
CA LYS A 152 10.92 7.54 12.55
C LYS A 152 11.30 8.31 11.29
N LEU A 153 10.52 9.32 10.91
CA LEU A 153 10.63 10.00 9.61
C LEU A 153 10.82 11.50 9.72
N SER A 154 11.13 12.05 10.89
CA SER A 154 11.41 13.49 11.07
C SER A 154 12.55 14.01 10.20
N ASN A 155 13.51 13.17 9.86
CA ASN A 155 14.60 13.48 8.92
C ASN A 155 14.20 13.33 7.44
N VAL A 156 13.03 12.75 7.15
CA VAL A 156 12.52 12.54 5.79
C VAL A 156 11.54 13.65 5.40
N VAL A 157 10.63 14.00 6.31
CA VAL A 157 9.54 14.94 6.06
C VAL A 157 9.87 16.35 6.54
N ASP A 158 9.37 17.35 5.82
CA ASP A 158 9.48 18.74 6.23
C ASP A 158 8.23 19.19 7.00
N PHE A 159 7.03 18.62 6.67
CA PHE A 159 5.74 18.92 7.31
C PHE A 159 4.88 17.68 7.42
N ILE A 160 3.87 17.72 8.31
CA ILE A 160 2.88 16.66 8.50
C ILE A 160 1.49 17.29 8.43
N LEU A 161 0.62 16.74 7.58
CA LEU A 161 -0.82 17.03 7.55
C LEU A 161 -1.57 15.84 8.14
N ASP A 162 -2.11 16.05 9.33
CA ASP A 162 -2.82 15.03 10.09
C ASP A 162 -4.28 15.47 10.34
N PHE A 163 -5.14 14.54 10.65
CA PHE A 163 -6.50 14.78 11.12
C PHE A 163 -6.87 13.77 12.21
N ASN A 164 -7.84 14.14 13.03
CA ASN A 164 -8.16 13.44 14.26
C ASN A 164 -9.06 12.20 14.05
N ARG A 165 -8.72 11.35 13.09
CA ARG A 165 -9.36 10.06 12.88
C ARG A 165 -8.29 8.98 12.88
N ASP A 166 -8.41 8.03 13.78
CA ASP A 166 -7.46 6.93 13.88
C ASP A 166 -7.57 5.96 12.71
N ILE A 167 -6.43 5.40 12.32
CA ILE A 167 -6.35 4.31 11.36
C ILE A 167 -6.22 3.01 12.15
N LEU A 168 -7.30 2.25 12.22
CA LEU A 168 -7.33 1.00 12.98
C LEU A 168 -6.54 -0.11 12.31
N ASN A 169 -6.64 -0.22 10.99
CA ASN A 169 -5.94 -1.22 10.21
C ASN A 169 -5.10 -0.54 9.13
N ALA A 170 -3.80 -0.78 9.19
CA ALA A 170 -2.89 -0.35 8.14
C ALA A 170 -3.25 -1.03 6.82
N SER A 171 -3.15 -0.31 5.70
CA SER A 171 -3.34 -0.88 4.38
C SER A 171 -2.59 -0.08 3.34
N ASP A 172 -1.72 -0.73 2.59
CA ASP A 172 -1.10 -0.15 1.41
C ASP A 172 -2.12 0.07 0.29
N ASP A 173 -1.77 0.86 -0.73
CA ASP A 173 -2.55 0.95 -1.96
C ASP A 173 -2.36 -0.32 -2.81
N SER A 174 -3.43 -0.80 -3.42
CA SER A 174 -3.37 -1.88 -4.39
C SER A 174 -2.60 -1.44 -5.64
N VAL A 175 -1.85 -2.37 -6.22
CA VAL A 175 -1.12 -2.17 -7.49
C VAL A 175 -1.56 -3.19 -8.50
N ILE A 176 -2.00 -2.72 -9.66
CA ILE A 176 -2.45 -3.57 -10.75
C ILE A 176 -1.75 -3.22 -12.06
N GLN A 177 -1.77 -4.15 -12.98
CA GLN A 177 -1.37 -3.96 -14.37
C GLN A 177 -2.39 -4.66 -15.27
N ILE A 178 -2.65 -4.11 -16.44
CA ILE A 178 -3.45 -4.78 -17.47
C ILE A 178 -2.48 -5.48 -18.42
N VAL A 179 -2.62 -6.79 -18.53
CA VAL A 179 -1.83 -7.65 -19.43
C VAL A 179 -2.82 -8.47 -20.25
N ASP A 180 -2.73 -8.39 -21.57
CA ASP A 180 -3.62 -9.10 -22.52
C ASP A 180 -5.12 -8.92 -22.16
N ASN A 181 -5.52 -7.69 -21.89
CA ASN A 181 -6.86 -7.33 -21.44
C ASN A 181 -7.31 -7.96 -20.11
N ASN A 182 -6.41 -8.56 -19.35
CA ASN A 182 -6.71 -9.12 -18.03
C ASN A 182 -6.06 -8.32 -16.92
N ILE A 183 -6.76 -8.22 -15.79
CA ILE A 183 -6.20 -7.60 -14.60
C ILE A 183 -5.19 -8.53 -13.93
N THR A 184 -3.97 -8.04 -13.75
CA THR A 184 -2.94 -8.69 -12.92
C THR A 184 -2.76 -7.87 -11.65
N LYS A 185 -3.11 -8.44 -10.49
CA LYS A 185 -2.93 -7.81 -9.19
C LYS A 185 -1.50 -8.08 -8.70
N ILE A 186 -0.64 -7.06 -8.74
CA ILE A 186 0.73 -7.11 -8.23
C ILE A 186 0.76 -6.97 -6.70
N ARG A 187 -0.18 -6.18 -6.17
CA ARG A 187 -0.44 -6.03 -4.73
C ARG A 187 -1.94 -6.01 -4.50
N ASN A 188 -2.43 -6.93 -3.68
CA ASN A 188 -3.83 -6.99 -3.27
C ASN A 188 -3.98 -6.32 -1.90
N ALA A 189 -4.48 -5.09 -1.86
CA ALA A 189 -4.57 -4.27 -0.65
C ALA A 189 -5.82 -3.39 -0.69
N ARG A 190 -5.74 -2.12 -0.30
CA ARG A 190 -6.89 -1.21 -0.25
C ARG A 190 -7.75 -1.27 -1.51
N GLY A 191 -9.04 -1.42 -1.32
CA GLY A 191 -10.07 -1.48 -2.37
C GLY A 191 -10.33 -2.89 -2.91
N TYR A 192 -9.35 -3.79 -2.88
CA TYR A 192 -9.51 -5.18 -3.36
C TYR A 192 -9.48 -6.21 -2.22
N ALA A 193 -8.70 -5.98 -1.18
CA ALA A 193 -8.63 -6.89 -0.05
C ALA A 193 -9.58 -6.47 1.09
N PRO A 194 -10.15 -7.44 1.85
CA PRO A 194 -10.03 -8.88 1.64
C PRO A 194 -10.73 -9.34 0.36
N THR A 195 -10.15 -10.35 -0.31
CA THR A 195 -10.74 -10.94 -1.51
C THR A 195 -11.30 -12.32 -1.18
N ALA A 196 -12.59 -12.53 -1.40
CA ALA A 196 -13.24 -13.82 -1.20
C ALA A 196 -13.48 -14.52 -2.53
N PHE A 197 -13.24 -15.82 -2.55
CA PHE A 197 -13.52 -16.72 -3.65
C PHE A 197 -14.42 -17.85 -3.14
N SER A 198 -15.42 -18.25 -3.92
CA SER A 198 -16.09 -19.52 -3.70
C SER A 198 -15.15 -20.64 -4.13
N PHE A 199 -14.87 -21.56 -3.24
CA PHE A 199 -13.91 -22.64 -3.46
C PHE A 199 -14.44 -23.93 -2.86
N GLU A 200 -15.08 -24.75 -3.68
CA GLU A 200 -15.54 -26.07 -3.24
C GLU A 200 -14.36 -26.99 -2.94
N ASN A 201 -14.30 -27.47 -1.71
CA ASN A 201 -13.32 -28.45 -1.26
C ASN A 201 -14.02 -29.58 -0.50
N LYS A 202 -13.43 -30.78 -0.57
CA LYS A 202 -13.92 -31.94 0.21
C LYS A 202 -13.67 -31.81 1.71
N SER A 203 -12.69 -30.96 2.10
CA SER A 203 -12.40 -30.72 3.51
C SER A 203 -13.46 -29.82 4.13
N LYS A 204 -13.98 -30.23 5.26
CA LYS A 204 -14.83 -29.40 6.12
C LYS A 204 -14.05 -28.64 7.20
N LYS A 205 -12.72 -28.88 7.27
CA LYS A 205 -11.86 -28.24 8.28
C LYS A 205 -11.62 -26.77 7.97
N LYS A 206 -11.51 -25.99 9.02
CA LYS A 206 -11.07 -24.58 8.96
C LYS A 206 -9.55 -24.53 8.78
N ILE A 207 -9.09 -23.94 7.66
CA ILE A 207 -7.67 -23.95 7.26
C ILE A 207 -7.14 -22.52 7.25
N LEU A 208 -6.03 -22.27 7.95
CA LEU A 208 -5.25 -21.04 7.89
C LEU A 208 -3.96 -21.29 7.10
N SER A 209 -3.77 -20.57 5.98
CA SER A 209 -2.52 -20.60 5.23
C SER A 209 -1.71 -19.34 5.47
N LEU A 210 -0.44 -19.50 5.84
CA LEU A 210 0.41 -18.41 6.33
C LEU A 210 1.25 -17.74 5.22
N GLY A 211 1.18 -18.24 3.99
CA GLY A 211 1.96 -17.70 2.87
C GLY A 211 3.47 -17.90 3.04
N ALA A 212 4.23 -17.20 2.21
CA ALA A 212 5.69 -17.22 2.22
C ALA A 212 6.28 -16.03 3.00
N ASN A 213 7.62 -15.97 3.12
CA ASN A 213 8.31 -14.90 3.83
C ASN A 213 8.34 -13.57 3.07
N GLN A 214 8.28 -13.61 1.73
CA GLN A 214 8.28 -12.42 0.89
C GLN A 214 6.89 -12.16 0.32
N LYS A 215 6.51 -10.87 0.25
CA LYS A 215 5.19 -10.42 -0.25
C LYS A 215 4.05 -11.19 0.41
N SER A 216 4.18 -11.45 1.71
CA SER A 216 3.29 -12.31 2.46
C SER A 216 1.85 -11.84 2.41
N THR A 217 0.96 -12.81 2.41
CA THR A 217 -0.50 -12.71 2.51
C THR A 217 -0.96 -13.96 3.21
N ILE A 218 -1.94 -13.88 4.09
CA ILE A 218 -2.57 -15.07 4.68
C ILE A 218 -3.87 -15.39 3.94
N SER A 219 -4.33 -16.62 4.04
CA SER A 219 -5.67 -16.99 3.59
C SER A 219 -6.38 -17.89 4.60
N LEU A 220 -7.70 -17.71 4.68
CA LEU A 220 -8.60 -18.53 5.47
C LEU A 220 -9.49 -19.32 4.51
N TYR A 221 -9.65 -20.62 4.82
CA TYR A 221 -10.65 -21.45 4.17
C TYR A 221 -11.63 -21.99 5.20
N PHE A 222 -12.93 -21.75 4.98
CA PHE A 222 -14.04 -22.29 5.75
C PHE A 222 -15.33 -22.17 4.94
N GLU A 223 -16.27 -23.09 5.14
CA GLU A 223 -17.61 -23.05 4.51
C GLU A 223 -17.57 -22.79 2.99
N ASN A 224 -16.65 -23.47 2.28
CA ASN A 224 -16.41 -23.30 0.84
C ASN A 224 -16.00 -21.89 0.40
N ASN A 225 -15.53 -21.05 1.33
CA ASN A 225 -14.95 -19.76 1.02
C ASN A 225 -13.45 -19.75 1.26
N LEU A 226 -12.70 -19.26 0.27
CA LEU A 226 -11.28 -18.92 0.40
C LEU A 226 -11.14 -17.40 0.48
N ILE A 227 -10.68 -16.89 1.60
CA ILE A 227 -10.55 -15.45 1.86
C ILE A 227 -9.08 -15.08 1.96
N LEU A 228 -8.62 -14.18 1.08
CA LEU A 228 -7.26 -13.65 1.10
C LEU A 228 -7.21 -12.35 1.88
N SER A 229 -6.23 -12.22 2.77
CA SER A 229 -5.95 -10.98 3.48
C SER A 229 -5.43 -9.87 2.56
N PRO A 230 -5.38 -8.62 3.04
CA PRO A 230 -4.51 -7.61 2.45
C PRO A 230 -3.05 -8.06 2.42
N TYR A 231 -2.31 -7.48 1.47
CA TYR A 231 -0.85 -7.59 1.40
C TYR A 231 -0.20 -7.17 2.74
N ILE A 232 0.62 -8.03 3.29
CA ILE A 232 1.35 -7.81 4.54
C ILE A 232 2.76 -7.30 4.24
N GLY A 233 3.45 -7.93 3.28
CA GLY A 233 4.80 -7.55 2.89
C GLY A 233 5.85 -8.59 3.24
N ASP A 234 7.11 -8.19 3.26
CA ASP A 234 8.23 -9.07 3.57
C ASP A 234 8.38 -9.19 5.09
N LEU A 235 8.43 -10.43 5.61
CA LEU A 235 8.48 -10.73 7.03
C LEU A 235 9.92 -10.66 7.58
N ASN A 236 10.65 -9.57 7.24
CA ASN A 236 12.07 -9.43 7.56
C ASN A 236 12.37 -8.47 8.73
N SER A 237 11.34 -7.88 9.32
CA SER A 237 11.45 -6.96 10.45
C SER A 237 10.49 -7.33 11.56
N LEU A 238 10.82 -6.92 12.80
CA LEU A 238 9.92 -7.11 13.93
C LEU A 238 8.53 -6.49 13.66
N LYS A 239 8.50 -5.29 13.10
CA LYS A 239 7.26 -4.58 12.76
C LYS A 239 6.42 -5.30 11.71
N SER A 240 7.06 -5.94 10.71
CA SER A 240 6.32 -6.74 9.74
C SER A 240 5.75 -8.03 10.34
N MET A 241 6.45 -8.63 11.30
CA MET A 241 5.94 -9.78 12.05
C MET A 241 4.78 -9.39 12.98
N GLU A 242 4.89 -8.29 13.73
CA GLU A 242 3.79 -7.75 14.54
C GLU A 242 2.53 -7.48 13.66
N TYR A 243 2.74 -6.94 12.46
CA TYR A 243 1.64 -6.69 11.52
C TYR A 243 1.04 -7.99 10.97
N PHE A 244 1.87 -8.99 10.68
CA PHE A 244 1.45 -10.33 10.28
C PHE A 244 0.59 -11.00 11.35
N GLU A 245 1.07 -11.05 12.59
CA GLU A 245 0.36 -11.64 13.73
C GLU A 245 -0.97 -10.90 14.00
N ARG A 246 -0.93 -9.57 14.01
CA ARG A 246 -2.15 -8.75 14.15
C ARG A 246 -3.16 -8.98 13.02
N THR A 247 -2.70 -9.21 11.79
CA THR A 247 -3.57 -9.52 10.66
C THR A 247 -4.28 -10.85 10.88
N ILE A 248 -3.57 -11.89 11.34
CA ILE A 248 -4.15 -13.19 11.69
C ILE A 248 -5.23 -13.03 12.76
N GLU A 249 -4.90 -12.36 13.87
CA GLU A 249 -5.85 -12.17 14.98
C GLU A 249 -7.07 -11.32 14.57
N THR A 250 -6.85 -10.32 13.72
CA THR A 250 -7.96 -9.51 13.18
C THR A 250 -8.90 -10.35 12.32
N PHE A 251 -8.37 -11.22 11.47
CA PHE A 251 -9.16 -12.09 10.62
C PHE A 251 -9.87 -13.18 11.43
N LYS A 252 -9.19 -13.80 12.40
CA LYS A 252 -9.81 -14.76 13.32
C LYS A 252 -11.02 -14.14 14.00
N ARG A 253 -10.87 -12.95 14.59
CA ARG A 253 -11.95 -12.24 15.29
C ARG A 253 -13.07 -11.83 14.33
N PHE A 254 -12.74 -11.32 13.13
CA PHE A 254 -13.72 -10.79 12.19
C PHE A 254 -14.62 -11.87 11.59
N TYR A 255 -14.06 -13.07 11.36
CA TYR A 255 -14.77 -14.20 10.75
C TYR A 255 -15.19 -15.27 11.76
N ASP A 256 -15.02 -15.04 13.06
CA ASP A 256 -15.24 -16.04 14.10
C ASP A 256 -14.56 -17.38 13.76
N PHE A 257 -13.28 -17.28 13.44
CA PHE A 257 -12.51 -18.34 12.81
C PHE A 257 -11.41 -18.85 13.76
N GLU A 258 -11.49 -20.15 14.11
CA GLU A 258 -10.40 -20.86 14.77
C GLU A 258 -9.88 -21.96 13.85
N PRO A 259 -8.59 -21.95 13.49
CA PRO A 259 -8.03 -22.94 12.57
C PRO A 259 -7.93 -24.33 13.21
N GLU A 260 -8.28 -25.34 12.43
CA GLU A 260 -8.02 -26.76 12.73
C GLU A 260 -6.77 -27.24 12.01
N VAL A 261 -6.42 -26.60 10.90
CA VAL A 261 -5.25 -26.90 10.08
C VAL A 261 -4.49 -25.59 9.81
N ILE A 262 -3.17 -25.65 9.96
CA ILE A 262 -2.25 -24.59 9.49
C ILE A 262 -1.44 -25.13 8.33
N VAL A 263 -1.38 -24.32 7.25
CA VAL A 263 -0.53 -24.57 6.09
C VAL A 263 0.60 -23.55 6.05
N CYS A 264 1.83 -24.00 5.95
CA CYS A 264 2.99 -23.11 5.82
C CYS A 264 4.01 -23.64 4.81
N ASP A 265 4.99 -22.82 4.46
CA ASP A 265 6.10 -23.20 3.60
C ASP A 265 7.01 -24.23 4.29
N LYS A 266 7.72 -25.03 3.49
CA LYS A 266 8.73 -26.00 3.99
C LYS A 266 10.06 -25.36 4.37
N HIS A 267 10.30 -24.11 3.99
CA HIS A 267 11.58 -23.45 4.25
C HIS A 267 11.74 -23.15 5.76
N PRO A 268 12.72 -23.77 6.45
CA PRO A 268 12.79 -23.75 7.91
C PRO A 268 13.09 -22.37 8.49
N ASN A 269 13.71 -21.48 7.72
CA ASN A 269 14.11 -20.15 8.17
C ASN A 269 13.07 -19.06 7.86
N TYR A 270 11.93 -19.40 7.24
CA TYR A 270 10.87 -18.43 7.05
C TYR A 270 10.17 -18.11 8.36
N GLU A 271 9.94 -16.83 8.61
CA GLU A 271 9.26 -16.41 9.85
C GLU A 271 7.82 -16.95 9.92
N SER A 272 7.12 -17.07 8.76
CA SER A 272 5.82 -17.72 8.67
C SER A 272 5.87 -19.21 9.08
N THR A 273 6.94 -19.93 8.72
CA THR A 273 7.14 -21.34 9.11
C THR A 273 7.45 -21.45 10.61
N LYS A 274 8.33 -20.61 11.14
CA LYS A 274 8.63 -20.57 12.59
C LYS A 274 7.38 -20.25 13.41
N PHE A 275 6.55 -19.32 12.93
CA PHE A 275 5.27 -18.99 13.56
C PHE A 275 4.31 -20.19 13.56
N ALA A 276 4.17 -20.92 12.43
CA ALA A 276 3.37 -22.14 12.36
C ALA A 276 3.81 -23.21 13.35
N LEU A 277 5.13 -23.44 13.45
CA LEU A 277 5.71 -24.40 14.39
C LEU A 277 5.43 -24.02 15.85
N LYS A 278 5.55 -22.73 16.18
CA LYS A 278 5.21 -22.20 17.51
C LYS A 278 3.74 -22.42 17.84
N LEU A 279 2.82 -22.13 16.90
CA LEU A 279 1.39 -22.38 17.09
C LEU A 279 1.08 -23.87 17.31
N LYS A 280 1.73 -24.77 16.55
CA LYS A 280 1.58 -26.23 16.75
C LYS A 280 2.07 -26.69 18.11
N GLN A 281 3.15 -26.11 18.64
CA GLN A 281 3.66 -26.42 19.98
C GLN A 281 2.67 -25.97 21.08
N THR A 282 2.06 -24.81 20.93
CA THR A 282 1.10 -24.28 21.91
C THR A 282 -0.29 -24.93 21.79
N ASN A 283 -0.65 -25.44 20.62
CA ASN A 283 -1.90 -26.17 20.38
C ASN A 283 -1.62 -27.51 19.70
N PRO A 284 -1.40 -28.58 20.46
CA PRO A 284 -1.09 -29.92 19.92
C PRO A 284 -2.18 -30.50 19.02
N ASN A 285 -3.43 -30.08 19.16
CA ASN A 285 -4.55 -30.56 18.34
C ASN A 285 -4.57 -29.95 16.95
N LEU A 286 -3.85 -28.84 16.73
CA LEU A 286 -3.76 -28.17 15.45
C LEU A 286 -2.98 -29.02 14.44
N GLU A 287 -3.55 -29.36 13.31
CA GLU A 287 -2.84 -30.05 12.23
C GLU A 287 -1.89 -29.10 11.52
N LEU A 288 -0.65 -29.54 11.28
CA LEU A 288 0.33 -28.75 10.52
C LEU A 288 0.63 -29.46 9.21
N VAL A 289 0.49 -28.72 8.10
CA VAL A 289 0.80 -29.15 6.72
C VAL A 289 1.87 -28.24 6.15
N GLN A 290 2.91 -28.85 5.53
CA GLN A 290 4.03 -28.15 4.89
C GLN A 290 4.17 -28.55 3.41
#